data_7c306764c217bf77dcb90f02c9cce1cf
#
_entry.id   7c306764c217bf77dcb90f02c9cce1cf
#
_cell.length_a   1.000
_cell.length_b   1.000
_cell.length_c   1.000
_cell.angle_alpha   90.00
_cell.angle_beta   90.00
_cell.angle_gamma   90.00
#
_symmetry.space_group_name_H-M   'P 1'
#
loop_
_entity.id
_entity.type
_entity.pdbx_description
1 polymer ?
#
loop_
_entity_poly.entity_id
_entity_poly.type
_entity_poly.pdbx_seq_one_letter_code
_entity_poly.pdbx_strand_id
1 'polypeptide(L)'
;MKYYLTVDFGSTYTKMCAVDADNNKVIGTAKAFTTIQTDVREGFDAALAELEAAVGRLEYSEKLACSSAGGGLKMIAAGLVPELTAKAARMAASSAGAKITDTFSYELSSREQEKIQKAAPDILLLCGGTDGGNRDVVIHNAKKISEIERDFSVIYAGNKSAADDAEKILRQTGKNVIVCKNVMPVFNVLDIAPAKNAIRALFIEKIIDAKGLSKIQKEMTAEIIPTPLAVFDATELLSKGCNTANGIGIGAEGIGSLLAVDVGGATTDVYTMCDGKPAMPNVVVKGLPEPFAKRSVEGDLGLRYNIDSLADSALLEKIADDLRLSEEAIKEWIALCKKEPGTISAKDSPGRKIDEYLACHAVKVAVERHCGTIERVYTPVGETILMSGKDLTTVPAVAGIGGPVINSDDPVKILKAALYDQSAHEFLKPIAPRFLLDRKYIFASMGLIGKVDPRLALKIMKDEIVEI
;
A
#
# COMPACT_ATOMS: atom_id res chain seq x y z
N MET A 1 -16.62 31.01 3.28
CA MET A 1 -15.64 30.19 2.53
C MET A 1 -15.39 28.94 3.31
N LYS A 2 -15.42 27.80 2.64
CA LYS A 2 -15.26 26.48 3.27
C LYS A 2 -13.86 25.95 2.96
N TYR A 3 -13.01 25.82 3.99
CA TYR A 3 -11.65 25.33 3.83
C TYR A 3 -11.49 23.97 4.49
N TYR A 4 -10.72 23.09 3.84
CA TYR A 4 -10.33 21.79 4.38
C TYR A 4 -8.82 21.75 4.60
N LEU A 5 -8.40 21.19 5.72
CA LEU A 5 -7.01 20.85 6.03
C LEU A 5 -6.83 19.33 5.98
N THR A 6 -5.86 18.87 5.25
CA THR A 6 -5.42 17.48 5.32
C THR A 6 -3.99 17.40 5.81
N VAL A 7 -3.71 16.37 6.62
CA VAL A 7 -2.40 16.11 7.21
C VAL A 7 -1.98 14.66 6.92
N ASP A 8 -0.82 14.48 6.31
CA ASP A 8 -0.18 13.17 6.13
C ASP A 8 1.06 13.09 7.03
N PHE A 9 0.97 12.30 8.09
CA PHE A 9 2.11 11.98 8.95
C PHE A 9 2.94 10.87 8.29
N GLY A 10 3.78 11.26 7.35
CA GLY A 10 4.70 10.35 6.67
C GLY A 10 5.81 9.81 7.56
N SER A 11 6.55 8.83 7.08
CA SER A 11 7.74 8.28 7.77
C SER A 11 8.87 9.29 7.88
N THR A 12 8.99 10.22 6.94
CA THR A 12 10.06 11.23 6.87
C THR A 12 9.52 12.66 7.04
N TYR A 13 8.42 12.97 6.38
CA TYR A 13 7.82 14.31 6.40
C TYR A 13 6.35 14.26 6.80
N THR A 14 5.95 15.17 7.69
CA THR A 14 4.56 15.56 7.90
C THR A 14 4.21 16.58 6.82
N LYS A 15 3.20 16.27 6.01
CA LYS A 15 2.76 17.08 4.89
C LYS A 15 1.36 17.61 5.15
N MET A 16 1.11 18.83 4.75
CA MET A 16 -0.19 19.47 4.88
C MET A 16 -0.65 20.00 3.54
N CYS A 17 -1.97 19.96 3.32
CA CYS A 17 -2.61 20.55 2.16
C CYS A 17 -3.85 21.29 2.60
N ALA A 18 -3.95 22.57 2.21
CA ALA A 18 -5.12 23.42 2.40
C ALA A 18 -5.92 23.49 1.09
N VAL A 19 -7.21 23.26 1.18
CA VAL A 19 -8.14 23.25 0.03
C VAL A 19 -9.26 24.24 0.26
N ASP A 20 -9.51 25.10 -0.74
CA ASP A 20 -10.71 25.90 -0.85
C ASP A 20 -11.81 25.07 -1.53
N ALA A 21 -12.78 24.62 -0.73
CA ALA A 21 -13.83 23.73 -1.20
C ALA A 21 -14.87 24.46 -2.07
N ASP A 22 -15.07 25.76 -1.86
CA ASP A 22 -16.02 26.56 -2.65
C ASP A 22 -15.49 26.79 -4.08
N ASN A 23 -14.15 26.92 -4.22
CA ASN A 23 -13.48 27.14 -5.50
C ASN A 23 -12.85 25.90 -6.11
N ASN A 24 -12.96 24.74 -5.47
CA ASN A 24 -12.38 23.44 -5.88
C ASN A 24 -10.85 23.52 -6.15
N LYS A 25 -10.09 24.11 -5.24
CA LYS A 25 -8.69 24.42 -5.50
C LYS A 25 -7.79 24.12 -4.31
N VAL A 26 -6.63 23.56 -4.59
CA VAL A 26 -5.52 23.52 -3.62
C VAL A 26 -4.95 24.93 -3.51
N ILE A 27 -5.01 25.51 -2.32
CA ILE A 27 -4.53 26.89 -2.07
C ILE A 27 -3.12 26.91 -1.46
N GLY A 28 -2.67 25.82 -0.86
CA GLY A 28 -1.32 25.70 -0.33
C GLY A 28 -0.98 24.29 0.10
N THR A 29 0.32 23.98 0.05
CA THR A 29 0.89 22.78 0.62
C THR A 29 2.13 23.16 1.43
N ALA A 30 2.39 22.41 2.51
CA ALA A 30 3.57 22.59 3.34
C ALA A 30 4.09 21.24 3.81
N LYS A 31 5.36 21.17 4.24
CA LYS A 31 5.96 19.97 4.80
C LYS A 31 6.99 20.31 5.85
N ALA A 32 7.00 19.56 6.94
CA ALA A 32 8.06 19.61 7.93
C ALA A 32 8.57 18.20 8.22
N PHE A 33 9.75 18.07 8.82
CA PHE A 33 10.29 16.77 9.20
C PHE A 33 9.39 16.10 10.25
N THR A 34 9.09 14.82 10.09
CA THR A 34 8.26 14.09 11.05
C THR A 34 9.09 13.73 12.28
N THR A 35 8.74 14.26 13.44
CA THR A 35 9.45 14.09 14.72
C THR A 35 8.94 12.89 15.52
N ILE A 36 8.94 11.69 14.89
CA ILE A 36 8.40 10.47 15.53
C ILE A 36 9.18 10.05 16.77
N GLN A 37 10.48 10.37 16.82
CA GLN A 37 11.37 9.96 17.93
C GLN A 37 11.16 10.82 19.17
N THR A 38 10.67 12.05 19.02
CA THR A 38 10.41 13.00 20.11
C THR A 38 8.92 13.18 20.34
N ASP A 39 8.29 14.11 19.64
CA ASP A 39 6.86 14.36 19.68
C ASP A 39 6.37 14.70 18.26
N VAL A 40 5.43 13.93 17.74
CA VAL A 40 4.81 14.16 16.42
C VAL A 40 4.21 15.57 16.32
N ARG A 41 3.84 16.17 17.45
CA ARG A 41 3.31 17.53 17.54
C ARG A 41 4.27 18.58 17.00
N GLU A 42 5.56 18.46 17.24
CA GLU A 42 6.56 19.43 16.77
C GLU A 42 6.57 19.52 15.23
N GLY A 43 6.57 18.37 14.56
CA GLY A 43 6.49 18.30 13.09
C GLY A 43 5.16 18.82 12.55
N PHE A 44 4.06 18.56 13.26
CA PHE A 44 2.75 19.09 12.93
C PHE A 44 2.71 20.62 13.02
N ASP A 45 3.15 21.19 14.15
CA ASP A 45 3.13 22.63 14.36
C ASP A 45 4.05 23.36 13.39
N ALA A 46 5.23 22.77 13.07
CA ALA A 46 6.15 23.32 12.08
C ALA A 46 5.54 23.34 10.66
N ALA A 47 4.90 22.24 10.25
CA ALA A 47 4.23 22.17 8.95
C ALA A 47 3.02 23.13 8.86
N LEU A 48 2.26 23.27 9.96
CA LEU A 48 1.15 24.21 10.04
C LEU A 48 1.63 25.66 9.95
N ALA A 49 2.70 26.02 10.65
CA ALA A 49 3.27 27.36 10.58
C ALA A 49 3.77 27.71 9.18
N GLU A 50 4.41 26.75 8.47
CA GLU A 50 4.81 26.94 7.06
C GLU A 50 3.59 27.14 6.15
N LEU A 51 2.53 26.34 6.36
CA LEU A 51 1.29 26.50 5.60
C LEU A 51 0.62 27.84 5.86
N GLU A 52 0.47 28.24 7.13
CA GLU A 52 -0.12 29.54 7.50
C GLU A 52 0.68 30.74 6.97
N ALA A 53 2.01 30.62 6.88
CA ALA A 53 2.86 31.65 6.28
C ALA A 53 2.56 31.80 4.77
N ALA A 54 2.21 30.72 4.09
CA ALA A 54 1.93 30.75 2.66
C ALA A 54 0.49 31.19 2.31
N VAL A 55 -0.51 30.76 3.10
CA VAL A 55 -1.95 30.97 2.77
C VAL A 55 -2.69 31.86 3.75
N GLY A 56 -2.03 32.34 4.82
CA GLY A 56 -2.67 33.02 5.93
C GLY A 56 -3.34 32.06 6.92
N ARG A 57 -3.79 32.61 8.04
CA ARG A 57 -4.50 31.83 9.07
C ARG A 57 -5.94 31.61 8.65
N LEU A 58 -6.35 30.34 8.50
CA LEU A 58 -7.65 29.94 8.02
C LEU A 58 -8.42 29.16 9.09
N GLU A 59 -9.75 29.31 9.09
CA GLU A 59 -10.65 28.45 9.84
C GLU A 59 -11.06 27.27 8.95
N TYR A 60 -10.64 26.05 9.35
CA TYR A 60 -10.93 24.83 8.61
C TYR A 60 -12.23 24.20 9.11
N SER A 61 -13.17 23.95 8.19
CA SER A 61 -14.41 23.21 8.47
C SER A 61 -14.18 21.71 8.61
N GLU A 62 -13.16 21.18 7.93
CA GLU A 62 -12.70 19.82 8.04
C GLU A 62 -11.19 19.78 8.27
N LYS A 63 -10.77 18.95 9.24
CA LYS A 63 -9.39 18.64 9.54
C LYS A 63 -9.22 17.14 9.51
N LEU A 64 -8.63 16.62 8.42
CA LEU A 64 -8.53 15.21 8.14
C LEU A 64 -7.08 14.76 8.18
N ALA A 65 -6.80 13.57 8.68
CA ALA A 65 -5.43 13.11 8.75
C ALA A 65 -5.26 11.64 8.36
N CYS A 66 -4.07 11.32 7.85
CA CYS A 66 -3.59 9.95 7.70
C CYS A 66 -2.17 9.81 8.26
N SER A 67 -1.76 8.59 8.54
CA SER A 67 -0.42 8.30 9.04
C SER A 67 0.16 7.05 8.38
N SER A 68 1.37 7.17 7.85
CA SER A 68 2.22 6.03 7.56
C SER A 68 2.97 5.66 8.83
N ALA A 69 2.48 4.71 9.60
CA ALA A 69 3.17 4.24 10.78
C ALA A 69 4.64 3.96 10.44
N GLY A 70 5.61 4.59 11.10
CA GLY A 70 7.04 4.37 10.89
C GLY A 70 7.37 2.88 10.95
N GLY A 71 7.62 2.27 9.80
CA GLY A 71 7.76 0.84 9.63
C GLY A 71 6.46 0.04 9.47
N GLY A 72 5.27 0.65 9.63
CA GLY A 72 3.97 -0.03 9.56
C GLY A 72 3.74 -1.06 10.68
N LEU A 73 2.50 -1.43 10.94
CA LEU A 73 2.18 -2.59 11.77
C LEU A 73 2.60 -3.86 11.03
N LYS A 74 3.35 -4.72 11.71
CA LYS A 74 3.75 -6.03 11.19
C LYS A 74 2.57 -6.98 11.27
N MET A 75 2.16 -7.50 10.15
CA MET A 75 1.07 -8.45 10.08
C MET A 75 1.53 -9.77 9.50
N ILE A 76 1.10 -10.85 10.12
CA ILE A 76 1.27 -12.22 9.63
C ILE A 76 -0.10 -12.77 9.25
N ALA A 77 -0.16 -13.51 8.14
CA ALA A 77 -1.35 -14.25 7.74
C ALA A 77 -1.11 -15.75 7.83
N ALA A 78 -2.05 -16.49 8.41
CA ALA A 78 -2.07 -17.94 8.43
C ALA A 78 -3.36 -18.46 7.80
N GLY A 79 -3.24 -19.34 6.79
CA GLY A 79 -4.37 -19.90 6.04
C GLY A 79 -4.23 -21.40 5.82
N LEU A 80 -5.31 -22.05 5.36
CA LEU A 80 -5.28 -23.51 5.10
C LEU A 80 -4.54 -23.84 3.80
N VAL A 81 -4.87 -23.13 2.71
CA VAL A 81 -4.33 -23.42 1.37
C VAL A 81 -3.64 -22.17 0.81
N PRO A 82 -2.39 -22.28 0.32
CA PRO A 82 -1.60 -21.13 -0.14
C PRO A 82 -2.32 -20.26 -1.19
N GLU A 83 -2.87 -20.91 -2.21
CA GLU A 83 -3.49 -20.26 -3.38
C GLU A 83 -4.93 -19.78 -3.11
N LEU A 84 -5.50 -20.14 -1.97
CA LEU A 84 -6.89 -19.84 -1.60
C LEU A 84 -6.94 -18.98 -0.32
N THR A 85 -7.08 -19.61 0.84
CA THR A 85 -7.31 -18.90 2.10
C THR A 85 -6.14 -18.03 2.54
N ALA A 86 -4.90 -18.46 2.31
CA ALA A 86 -3.74 -17.63 2.60
C ALA A 86 -3.64 -16.44 1.63
N LYS A 87 -3.97 -16.64 0.35
CA LYS A 87 -4.08 -15.55 -0.62
C LYS A 87 -5.21 -14.57 -0.26
N ALA A 88 -6.39 -15.07 0.13
CA ALA A 88 -7.50 -14.24 0.58
C ALA A 88 -7.13 -13.39 1.81
N ALA A 89 -6.39 -13.97 2.76
CA ALA A 89 -5.89 -13.26 3.93
C ALA A 89 -4.92 -12.13 3.53
N ARG A 90 -3.98 -12.39 2.61
CA ARG A 90 -3.09 -11.34 2.07
C ARG A 90 -3.86 -10.21 1.40
N MET A 91 -4.89 -10.54 0.62
CA MET A 91 -5.73 -9.54 -0.04
C MET A 91 -6.48 -8.66 0.96
N ALA A 92 -7.05 -9.26 2.01
CA ALA A 92 -7.71 -8.52 3.08
C ALA A 92 -6.77 -7.53 3.77
N ALA A 93 -5.57 -7.99 4.16
CA ALA A 93 -4.58 -7.19 4.84
C ALA A 93 -4.04 -6.04 3.97
N SER A 94 -3.64 -6.31 2.74
CA SER A 94 -3.16 -5.29 1.80
C SER A 94 -4.21 -4.22 1.53
N SER A 95 -5.48 -4.64 1.37
CA SER A 95 -6.61 -3.71 1.17
C SER A 95 -6.93 -2.86 2.42
N ALA A 96 -6.51 -3.30 3.60
CA ALA A 96 -6.65 -2.54 4.85
C ALA A 96 -5.48 -1.55 5.09
N GLY A 97 -4.47 -1.55 4.24
CA GLY A 97 -3.27 -0.74 4.41
C GLY A 97 -2.16 -1.40 5.25
N ALA A 98 -2.34 -2.65 5.70
CA ALA A 98 -1.35 -3.38 6.48
C ALA A 98 -0.22 -3.94 5.61
N LYS A 99 0.99 -4.06 6.21
CA LYS A 99 2.14 -4.74 5.60
C LYS A 99 2.20 -6.18 6.11
N ILE A 100 2.05 -7.15 5.19
CA ILE A 100 2.27 -8.55 5.54
C ILE A 100 3.75 -8.86 5.46
N THR A 101 4.31 -9.34 6.57
CA THR A 101 5.71 -9.76 6.63
C THR A 101 5.88 -11.22 6.22
N ASP A 102 4.96 -12.08 6.63
CA ASP A 102 4.99 -13.51 6.37
C ASP A 102 3.59 -14.09 6.15
N THR A 103 3.53 -15.17 5.39
CA THR A 103 2.30 -15.93 5.16
C THR A 103 2.58 -17.42 5.37
N PHE A 104 1.78 -18.05 6.24
CA PHE A 104 1.85 -19.47 6.52
C PHE A 104 0.62 -20.20 5.98
N SER A 105 0.80 -21.45 5.60
CA SER A 105 -0.26 -22.30 5.06
C SER A 105 -0.20 -23.69 5.68
N TYR A 106 -1.32 -24.40 5.63
CA TYR A 106 -1.48 -25.71 6.27
C TYR A 106 -1.43 -25.64 7.80
N GLU A 107 -1.07 -26.74 8.45
CA GLU A 107 -0.84 -26.80 9.89
C GLU A 107 0.48 -26.14 10.26
N LEU A 108 0.44 -25.22 11.21
CA LEU A 108 1.63 -24.55 11.71
C LEU A 108 2.56 -25.54 12.42
N SER A 109 3.76 -25.66 11.91
CA SER A 109 4.85 -26.40 12.54
C SER A 109 5.48 -25.63 13.69
N SER A 110 6.22 -26.32 14.58
CA SER A 110 6.96 -25.66 15.66
C SER A 110 8.01 -24.67 15.14
N ARG A 111 8.62 -24.92 13.98
CA ARG A 111 9.54 -23.97 13.34
C ARG A 111 8.86 -22.69 12.86
N GLU A 112 7.64 -22.79 12.35
CA GLU A 112 6.86 -21.64 11.93
C GLU A 112 6.35 -20.85 13.14
N GLN A 113 5.98 -21.53 14.23
CA GLN A 113 5.67 -20.90 15.52
C GLN A 113 6.85 -20.07 16.03
N GLU A 114 8.09 -20.60 15.99
CA GLU A 114 9.31 -19.85 16.31
C GLU A 114 9.54 -18.66 15.39
N LYS A 115 9.26 -18.79 14.08
CA LYS A 115 9.35 -17.68 13.14
C LYS A 115 8.36 -16.58 13.47
N ILE A 116 7.11 -16.92 13.79
CA ILE A 116 6.09 -15.96 14.23
C ILE A 116 6.55 -15.24 15.50
N GLN A 117 7.09 -15.99 16.49
CA GLN A 117 7.60 -15.40 17.72
C GLN A 117 8.77 -14.44 17.48
N LYS A 118 9.69 -14.76 16.57
CA LYS A 118 10.84 -13.91 16.20
C LYS A 118 10.41 -12.69 15.38
N ALA A 119 9.46 -12.85 14.47
CA ALA A 119 8.93 -11.76 13.65
C ALA A 119 8.21 -10.71 14.49
N ALA A 120 7.71 -11.09 15.68
CA ALA A 120 7.00 -10.24 16.62
C ALA A 120 5.92 -9.39 15.91
N PRO A 121 4.87 -10.04 15.35
CA PRO A 121 3.81 -9.31 14.66
C PRO A 121 2.99 -8.49 15.65
N ASP A 122 2.38 -7.42 15.18
CA ASP A 122 1.35 -6.67 15.92
C ASP A 122 -0.02 -7.31 15.76
N ILE A 123 -0.28 -7.88 14.57
CA ILE A 123 -1.55 -8.52 14.19
C ILE A 123 -1.26 -9.84 13.48
N LEU A 124 -2.00 -10.88 13.86
CA LEU A 124 -2.03 -12.15 13.14
C LEU A 124 -3.46 -12.39 12.61
N LEU A 125 -3.59 -12.56 11.30
CA LEU A 125 -4.85 -12.95 10.66
C LEU A 125 -4.90 -14.46 10.50
N LEU A 126 -5.78 -15.13 11.24
CA LEU A 126 -6.00 -16.56 11.18
C LEU A 126 -7.24 -16.87 10.33
N CYS A 127 -7.01 -17.52 9.20
CA CYS A 127 -8.03 -17.98 8.26
C CYS A 127 -7.92 -19.48 8.07
N GLY A 128 -8.94 -20.10 7.50
CA GLY A 128 -8.86 -21.50 7.09
C GLY A 128 -10.22 -22.18 7.05
N GLY A 129 -10.38 -23.03 6.05
CA GLY A 129 -11.63 -23.74 5.76
C GLY A 129 -12.75 -22.84 5.20
N THR A 130 -13.63 -23.41 4.39
CA THR A 130 -14.92 -22.81 4.06
C THR A 130 -15.90 -23.03 5.22
N ASP A 131 -17.00 -22.30 5.25
CA ASP A 131 -17.99 -22.44 6.30
C ASP A 131 -18.63 -23.85 6.26
N GLY A 132 -18.57 -24.56 7.40
CA GLY A 132 -18.98 -25.96 7.48
C GLY A 132 -17.99 -26.99 6.92
N GLY A 133 -16.84 -26.54 6.38
CA GLY A 133 -15.77 -27.39 5.88
C GLY A 133 -14.74 -27.78 6.95
N ASN A 134 -13.46 -27.88 6.56
CA ASN A 134 -12.39 -28.29 7.47
C ASN A 134 -12.28 -27.35 8.70
N ARG A 135 -12.25 -27.97 9.90
CA ARG A 135 -12.11 -27.29 11.19
C ARG A 135 -10.77 -27.58 11.87
N ASP A 136 -10.19 -28.75 11.59
CA ASP A 136 -9.10 -29.30 12.38
C ASP A 136 -7.84 -28.46 12.24
N VAL A 137 -7.50 -28.07 11.02
CA VAL A 137 -6.31 -27.26 10.75
C VAL A 137 -6.39 -25.87 11.41
N VAL A 138 -7.53 -25.18 11.32
CA VAL A 138 -7.65 -23.85 11.93
C VAL A 138 -7.67 -23.92 13.46
N ILE A 139 -8.20 -24.97 14.04
CA ILE A 139 -8.15 -25.21 15.49
C ILE A 139 -6.71 -25.60 15.92
N HIS A 140 -6.00 -26.45 15.15
CA HIS A 140 -4.60 -26.72 15.38
C HIS A 140 -3.77 -25.45 15.39
N ASN A 141 -3.96 -24.60 14.38
CA ASN A 141 -3.27 -23.32 14.26
C ASN A 141 -3.60 -22.36 15.41
N ALA A 142 -4.86 -22.32 15.84
CA ALA A 142 -5.26 -21.53 17.02
C ALA A 142 -4.51 -21.97 18.29
N LYS A 143 -4.34 -23.29 18.51
CA LYS A 143 -3.56 -23.84 19.63
C LYS A 143 -2.09 -23.42 19.51
N LYS A 144 -1.48 -23.60 18.34
CA LYS A 144 -0.07 -23.20 18.10
C LYS A 144 0.16 -21.69 18.32
N ILE A 145 -0.78 -20.86 17.87
CA ILE A 145 -0.72 -19.41 18.06
C ILE A 145 -0.92 -19.04 19.55
N SER A 146 -1.77 -19.76 20.27
CA SER A 146 -2.00 -19.50 21.70
C SER A 146 -0.77 -19.77 22.56
N GLU A 147 0.10 -20.70 22.17
CA GLU A 147 1.36 -21.05 22.85
C GLU A 147 2.48 -20.02 22.66
N ILE A 148 2.33 -19.05 21.74
CA ILE A 148 3.35 -18.04 21.48
C ILE A 148 3.36 -17.01 22.60
N GLU A 149 4.46 -16.92 23.35
CA GLU A 149 4.66 -15.97 24.44
C GLU A 149 5.00 -14.56 23.92
N ARG A 150 4.07 -13.93 23.22
CA ARG A 150 4.17 -12.55 22.69
C ARG A 150 2.81 -11.90 22.71
N ASP A 151 2.79 -10.59 22.92
CA ASP A 151 1.58 -9.79 22.82
C ASP A 151 1.35 -9.36 21.37
N PHE A 152 0.24 -9.82 20.79
CA PHE A 152 -0.28 -9.43 19.49
C PHE A 152 -1.78 -9.72 19.41
N SER A 153 -2.49 -8.96 18.58
CA SER A 153 -3.91 -9.19 18.36
C SER A 153 -4.12 -10.28 17.30
N VAL A 154 -5.12 -11.13 17.49
CA VAL A 154 -5.50 -12.15 16.50
C VAL A 154 -6.85 -11.79 15.91
N ILE A 155 -6.92 -11.71 14.59
CA ILE A 155 -8.17 -11.61 13.85
C ILE A 155 -8.49 -13.00 13.32
N TYR A 156 -9.60 -13.57 13.76
CA TYR A 156 -10.12 -14.83 13.23
C TYR A 156 -11.10 -14.52 12.09
N ALA A 157 -10.80 -15.01 10.90
CA ALA A 157 -11.60 -14.84 9.69
C ALA A 157 -11.69 -16.14 8.88
N GLY A 158 -11.84 -17.26 9.59
CA GLY A 158 -11.93 -18.62 9.04
C GLY A 158 -13.34 -19.22 9.13
N ASN A 159 -13.38 -20.55 9.02
CA ASN A 159 -14.60 -21.34 9.10
C ASN A 159 -15.46 -20.97 10.34
N LYS A 160 -16.68 -20.51 10.10
CA LYS A 160 -17.61 -20.10 11.19
C LYS A 160 -17.90 -21.22 12.19
N SER A 161 -17.87 -22.50 11.75
CA SER A 161 -18.13 -23.65 12.64
C SER A 161 -17.00 -23.95 13.62
N ALA A 162 -15.83 -23.31 13.47
CA ALA A 162 -14.68 -23.41 14.36
C ALA A 162 -14.41 -22.12 15.14
N ALA A 163 -15.20 -21.07 14.91
CA ALA A 163 -14.94 -19.73 15.45
C ALA A 163 -14.93 -19.69 16.98
N ASP A 164 -15.97 -20.24 17.61
CA ASP A 164 -16.12 -20.21 19.08
C ASP A 164 -15.00 -21.00 19.78
N ASP A 165 -14.61 -22.15 19.22
CA ASP A 165 -13.53 -22.97 19.76
C ASP A 165 -12.17 -22.27 19.60
N ALA A 166 -11.90 -21.68 18.42
CA ALA A 166 -10.66 -20.95 18.17
C ALA A 166 -10.56 -19.71 19.05
N GLU A 167 -11.63 -18.94 19.20
CA GLU A 167 -11.69 -17.77 20.08
C GLU A 167 -11.41 -18.16 21.53
N LYS A 168 -12.06 -19.21 22.02
CA LYS A 168 -11.85 -19.70 23.39
C LYS A 168 -10.40 -20.09 23.64
N ILE A 169 -9.78 -20.85 22.72
CA ILE A 169 -8.38 -21.27 22.82
C ILE A 169 -7.44 -20.07 22.90
N LEU A 170 -7.63 -19.10 22.03
CA LEU A 170 -6.75 -17.93 21.94
C LEU A 170 -6.93 -17.00 23.14
N ARG A 171 -8.16 -16.76 23.60
CA ARG A 171 -8.44 -15.90 24.76
C ARG A 171 -7.97 -16.50 26.08
N GLN A 172 -7.90 -17.83 26.21
CA GLN A 172 -7.39 -18.51 27.42
C GLN A 172 -5.94 -18.15 27.74
N THR A 173 -5.15 -17.76 26.73
CA THR A 173 -3.75 -17.32 26.87
C THR A 173 -3.57 -15.81 26.83
N GLY A 174 -4.66 -15.05 26.99
CA GLY A 174 -4.62 -13.59 27.07
C GLY A 174 -4.53 -12.86 25.73
N LYS A 175 -4.66 -13.56 24.58
CA LYS A 175 -4.65 -12.89 23.28
C LYS A 175 -5.88 -11.98 23.11
N ASN A 176 -5.67 -10.77 22.55
CA ASN A 176 -6.78 -9.96 22.07
C ASN A 176 -7.31 -10.58 20.76
N VAL A 177 -8.59 -11.01 20.76
CA VAL A 177 -9.17 -11.76 19.62
C VAL A 177 -10.38 -11.01 19.08
N ILE A 178 -10.37 -10.74 17.78
CA ILE A 178 -11.52 -10.24 17.02
C ILE A 178 -12.00 -11.33 16.07
N VAL A 179 -13.23 -11.77 16.22
CA VAL A 179 -13.88 -12.73 15.31
C VAL A 179 -14.68 -11.96 14.27
N CYS A 180 -14.43 -12.23 13.00
CA CYS A 180 -15.19 -11.67 11.89
C CYS A 180 -15.63 -12.77 10.90
N LYS A 181 -16.41 -12.40 9.88
CA LYS A 181 -16.84 -13.35 8.86
C LYS A 181 -15.65 -13.93 8.11
N ASN A 182 -15.81 -15.16 7.65
CA ASN A 182 -14.80 -15.89 6.89
C ASN A 182 -14.42 -15.13 5.59
N VAL A 183 -13.12 -14.99 5.31
CA VAL A 183 -12.63 -14.37 4.05
C VAL A 183 -12.98 -15.18 2.80
N MET A 184 -13.29 -16.47 2.99
CA MET A 184 -13.74 -17.38 1.91
C MET A 184 -14.83 -18.32 2.44
N PRO A 185 -16.07 -17.80 2.65
CA PRO A 185 -17.16 -18.60 3.23
C PRO A 185 -17.57 -19.79 2.36
N VAL A 186 -17.44 -19.66 1.06
CA VAL A 186 -17.71 -20.70 0.05
C VAL A 186 -16.48 -20.82 -0.84
N PHE A 187 -16.22 -22.02 -1.34
CA PHE A 187 -15.08 -22.28 -2.23
C PHE A 187 -15.06 -21.30 -3.42
N ASN A 188 -13.94 -20.63 -3.63
CA ASN A 188 -13.73 -19.59 -4.67
C ASN A 188 -14.61 -18.33 -4.53
N VAL A 189 -15.32 -18.14 -3.42
CA VAL A 189 -16.09 -16.92 -3.15
C VAL A 189 -15.38 -16.13 -2.05
N LEU A 190 -14.89 -14.95 -2.40
CA LEU A 190 -14.18 -14.06 -1.47
C LEU A 190 -15.16 -13.11 -0.77
N ASP A 191 -15.04 -13.01 0.56
CA ASP A 191 -15.65 -11.96 1.41
C ASP A 191 -14.58 -11.35 2.31
N ILE A 192 -13.72 -10.52 1.74
CA ILE A 192 -12.58 -9.91 2.46
C ILE A 192 -12.98 -8.66 3.26
N ALA A 193 -14.15 -8.08 3.02
CA ALA A 193 -14.56 -6.82 3.62
C ALA A 193 -14.62 -6.85 5.16
N PRO A 194 -15.19 -7.88 5.83
CA PRO A 194 -15.20 -7.96 7.28
C PRO A 194 -13.80 -8.00 7.91
N ALA A 195 -12.90 -8.82 7.34
CA ALA A 195 -11.50 -8.91 7.79
C ALA A 195 -10.74 -7.59 7.56
N LYS A 196 -10.93 -6.96 6.38
CA LYS A 196 -10.38 -5.62 6.08
C LYS A 196 -10.79 -4.60 7.15
N ASN A 197 -12.06 -4.56 7.54
CA ASN A 197 -12.57 -3.61 8.54
C ASN A 197 -11.99 -3.89 9.93
N ALA A 198 -11.88 -5.16 10.34
CA ALA A 198 -11.28 -5.54 11.62
C ALA A 198 -9.78 -5.17 11.68
N ILE A 199 -9.02 -5.44 10.61
CA ILE A 199 -7.62 -5.06 10.49
C ILE A 199 -7.47 -3.54 10.60
N ARG A 200 -8.32 -2.79 9.88
CA ARG A 200 -8.31 -1.33 9.91
C ARG A 200 -8.56 -0.77 11.31
N ALA A 201 -9.54 -1.30 12.04
CA ALA A 201 -9.85 -0.86 13.40
C ALA A 201 -8.65 -1.06 14.35
N LEU A 202 -8.04 -2.25 14.34
CA LEU A 202 -6.83 -2.50 15.14
C LEU A 202 -5.63 -1.65 14.70
N PHE A 203 -5.52 -1.39 13.40
CA PHE A 203 -4.45 -0.56 12.86
C PHE A 203 -4.55 0.87 13.38
N ILE A 204 -5.74 1.46 13.36
CA ILE A 204 -5.99 2.81 13.87
C ILE A 204 -5.66 2.89 15.36
N GLU A 205 -6.17 1.96 16.17
CA GLU A 205 -5.92 1.88 17.61
C GLU A 205 -4.41 1.85 17.91
N LYS A 206 -3.70 0.88 17.34
CA LYS A 206 -2.25 0.70 17.60
C LYS A 206 -1.37 1.83 17.08
N ILE A 207 -1.72 2.46 15.94
CA ILE A 207 -0.94 3.59 15.39
C ILE A 207 -1.09 4.84 16.25
N ILE A 208 -2.30 5.15 16.67
CA ILE A 208 -2.56 6.35 17.48
C ILE A 208 -1.80 6.27 18.79
N ASP A 209 -1.79 5.10 19.43
CA ASP A 209 -1.08 4.89 20.69
C ASP A 209 0.44 4.90 20.51
N ALA A 210 0.97 4.20 19.50
CA ALA A 210 2.40 4.04 19.30
C ALA A 210 3.15 5.32 18.91
N LYS A 211 2.47 6.35 18.38
CA LYS A 211 3.07 7.56 17.83
C LYS A 211 2.75 8.86 18.55
N GLY A 212 2.03 8.82 19.65
CA GLY A 212 1.58 10.04 20.32
C GLY A 212 0.54 10.85 19.55
N LEU A 213 -0.06 10.26 18.52
CA LEU A 213 -1.09 10.90 17.69
C LEU A 213 -2.42 11.11 18.42
N SER A 214 -2.60 10.51 19.60
CA SER A 214 -3.82 10.60 20.40
C SER A 214 -4.23 12.04 20.75
N LYS A 215 -3.27 12.94 20.93
CA LYS A 215 -3.55 14.37 21.18
C LYS A 215 -4.05 15.05 19.90
N ILE A 216 -3.38 14.77 18.78
CA ILE A 216 -3.72 15.36 17.47
C ILE A 216 -5.07 14.83 16.98
N GLN A 217 -5.40 13.55 17.26
CA GLN A 217 -6.70 12.97 16.93
C GLN A 217 -7.87 13.80 17.45
N LYS A 218 -7.74 14.42 18.63
CA LYS A 218 -8.79 15.26 19.23
C LYS A 218 -9.02 16.58 18.46
N GLU A 219 -8.07 17.00 17.64
CA GLU A 219 -8.15 18.20 16.81
C GLU A 219 -8.67 17.91 15.39
N MET A 220 -8.72 16.63 15.02
CA MET A 220 -9.23 16.20 13.72
C MET A 220 -10.74 16.00 13.77
N THR A 221 -11.40 16.27 12.64
CA THR A 221 -12.86 16.10 12.49
C THR A 221 -13.26 14.64 12.21
N ALA A 222 -12.29 13.79 11.85
CA ALA A 222 -12.48 12.37 11.61
C ALA A 222 -11.31 11.54 12.16
N GLU A 223 -11.47 10.22 12.19
CA GLU A 223 -10.40 9.30 12.60
C GLU A 223 -9.19 9.38 11.67
N ILE A 224 -7.98 9.33 12.27
CA ILE A 224 -6.73 9.22 11.50
C ILE A 224 -6.67 7.83 10.87
N ILE A 225 -6.51 7.78 9.54
CA ILE A 225 -6.44 6.52 8.78
C ILE A 225 -5.01 6.24 8.31
N PRO A 226 -4.69 4.97 7.90
CA PRO A 226 -3.41 4.68 7.27
C PRO A 226 -3.21 5.48 5.98
N THR A 227 -2.02 6.07 5.78
CA THR A 227 -1.68 6.78 4.52
C THR A 227 -1.87 5.89 3.29
N PRO A 228 -1.42 4.62 3.29
CA PRO A 228 -1.65 3.76 2.13
C PRO A 228 -3.13 3.50 1.82
N LEU A 229 -4.00 3.56 2.83
CA LEU A 229 -5.45 3.47 2.61
C LEU A 229 -5.99 4.75 1.98
N ALA A 230 -5.51 5.92 2.41
CA ALA A 230 -5.91 7.18 1.80
C ALA A 230 -5.49 7.23 0.30
N VAL A 231 -4.26 6.81 -0.02
CA VAL A 231 -3.79 6.71 -1.41
C VAL A 231 -4.60 5.69 -2.23
N PHE A 232 -4.93 4.54 -1.62
CA PHE A 232 -5.77 3.52 -2.26
C PHE A 232 -7.17 4.07 -2.59
N ASP A 233 -7.82 4.72 -1.63
CA ASP A 233 -9.16 5.31 -1.80
C ASP A 233 -9.13 6.43 -2.86
N ALA A 234 -8.07 7.27 -2.89
CA ALA A 234 -7.88 8.28 -3.94
C ALA A 234 -7.71 7.66 -5.33
N THR A 235 -6.90 6.60 -5.42
CA THR A 235 -6.65 5.90 -6.68
C THR A 235 -7.93 5.25 -7.21
N GLU A 236 -8.73 4.65 -6.32
CA GLU A 236 -10.02 4.07 -6.68
C GLU A 236 -11.02 5.14 -7.12
N LEU A 237 -11.09 6.27 -6.41
CA LEU A 237 -11.93 7.42 -6.76
C LEU A 237 -11.52 8.02 -8.12
N LEU A 238 -10.23 8.20 -8.36
CA LEU A 238 -9.72 8.70 -9.64
C LEU A 238 -10.07 7.76 -10.80
N SER A 239 -9.99 6.45 -10.58
CA SER A 239 -10.32 5.42 -11.57
C SER A 239 -11.81 5.35 -11.87
N LYS A 240 -12.64 5.17 -10.85
CA LYS A 240 -14.08 4.90 -11.00
C LYS A 240 -14.93 6.16 -11.14
N GLY A 241 -14.44 7.27 -10.59
CA GLY A 241 -15.26 8.44 -10.36
C GLY A 241 -16.16 8.30 -9.13
N CYS A 242 -17.06 9.23 -8.95
CA CYS A 242 -18.06 9.21 -7.89
C CYS A 242 -19.48 9.12 -8.45
N ASN A 243 -20.23 8.13 -7.98
CA ASN A 243 -21.67 8.04 -8.20
C ASN A 243 -22.39 8.98 -7.23
N THR A 244 -23.55 9.47 -7.63
CA THR A 244 -24.41 10.21 -6.71
C THR A 244 -24.91 9.28 -5.62
N ALA A 245 -24.66 9.60 -4.37
CA ALA A 245 -25.41 8.99 -3.28
C ALA A 245 -26.90 9.25 -3.52
N ASN A 246 -27.70 8.19 -3.56
CA ASN A 246 -29.16 8.23 -3.74
C ASN A 246 -29.73 8.58 -5.13
N GLY A 247 -28.95 8.49 -6.22
CA GLY A 247 -29.51 8.63 -7.57
C GLY A 247 -30.01 10.03 -7.96
N ILE A 248 -29.78 11.05 -7.12
CA ILE A 248 -30.17 12.44 -7.39
C ILE A 248 -28.88 13.27 -7.57
N GLY A 249 -28.58 13.59 -8.83
CA GLY A 249 -27.44 14.43 -9.22
C GLY A 249 -26.57 13.77 -10.30
N ILE A 250 -25.74 14.57 -10.98
CA ILE A 250 -24.80 14.09 -12.00
C ILE A 250 -23.57 13.52 -11.31
N GLY A 251 -23.31 12.23 -11.44
CA GLY A 251 -22.03 11.60 -11.05
C GLY A 251 -20.87 12.22 -11.84
N ALA A 252 -19.67 12.15 -11.33
CA ALA A 252 -18.48 12.51 -12.09
C ALA A 252 -17.71 11.25 -12.45
N GLU A 253 -17.46 11.05 -13.75
CA GLU A 253 -16.73 9.88 -14.26
C GLU A 253 -15.25 9.94 -13.83
N GLY A 254 -14.66 8.77 -13.59
CA GLY A 254 -13.23 8.61 -13.40
C GLY A 254 -12.44 8.64 -14.70
N ILE A 255 -11.15 8.36 -14.60
CA ILE A 255 -10.26 8.29 -15.80
C ILE A 255 -10.16 6.87 -16.37
N GLY A 256 -10.86 5.90 -15.78
CA GLY A 256 -10.79 4.49 -16.15
C GLY A 256 -9.70 3.71 -15.41
N SER A 257 -9.31 2.58 -15.99
CA SER A 257 -8.28 1.71 -15.39
C SER A 257 -6.93 2.42 -15.27
N LEU A 258 -6.24 2.21 -14.15
CA LEU A 258 -4.90 2.75 -13.94
C LEU A 258 -4.04 1.87 -13.03
N LEU A 259 -2.73 2.01 -13.19
CA LEU A 259 -1.68 1.58 -12.29
C LEU A 259 -1.11 2.81 -11.61
N ALA A 260 -0.98 2.84 -10.29
CA ALA A 260 -0.23 3.87 -9.59
C ALA A 260 0.93 3.24 -8.82
N VAL A 261 2.09 3.90 -8.82
CA VAL A 261 3.28 3.47 -8.09
C VAL A 261 3.71 4.60 -7.17
N ASP A 262 3.74 4.32 -5.87
CA ASP A 262 4.21 5.24 -4.84
C ASP A 262 5.60 4.79 -4.35
N VAL A 263 6.64 5.48 -4.81
CA VAL A 263 8.01 5.20 -4.41
C VAL A 263 8.36 6.03 -3.18
N GLY A 264 8.46 5.35 -2.05
CA GLY A 264 8.72 5.95 -0.75
C GLY A 264 10.14 5.72 -0.22
N GLY A 265 10.43 6.35 0.93
CA GLY A 265 11.69 6.13 1.64
C GLY A 265 11.77 4.76 2.34
N ALA A 266 10.64 4.22 2.78
CA ALA A 266 10.56 2.95 3.51
C ALA A 266 10.02 1.79 2.68
N THR A 267 9.13 2.04 1.73
CA THR A 267 8.45 1.04 0.90
C THR A 267 8.24 1.58 -0.51
N THR A 268 8.01 0.67 -1.46
CA THR A 268 7.38 0.99 -2.75
C THR A 268 6.02 0.30 -2.80
N ASP A 269 4.98 1.08 -3.04
CA ASP A 269 3.60 0.61 -3.07
C ASP A 269 3.06 0.63 -4.50
N VAL A 270 2.32 -0.42 -4.88
CA VAL A 270 1.70 -0.53 -6.20
C VAL A 270 0.20 -0.68 -6.04
N TYR A 271 -0.57 0.14 -6.75
CA TYR A 271 -2.01 0.14 -6.76
C TYR A 271 -2.52 -0.10 -8.18
N THR A 272 -3.42 -1.04 -8.38
CA THR A 272 -4.11 -1.24 -9.67
C THR A 272 -5.61 -1.17 -9.51
N MET A 273 -6.22 -0.41 -10.42
CA MET A 273 -7.66 -0.27 -10.57
C MET A 273 -8.03 -0.74 -11.97
N CYS A 274 -8.24 -2.04 -12.13
CA CYS A 274 -8.64 -2.65 -13.39
C CYS A 274 -9.23 -4.06 -13.14
N ASP A 275 -9.95 -4.61 -14.08
CA ASP A 275 -10.44 -5.99 -14.00
C ASP A 275 -9.31 -7.03 -14.08
N GLY A 276 -8.25 -6.73 -14.82
CA GLY A 276 -7.09 -7.59 -14.98
C GLY A 276 -7.41 -8.94 -15.64
N LYS A 277 -8.44 -8.99 -16.49
CA LYS A 277 -8.81 -10.18 -17.29
C LYS A 277 -7.79 -10.40 -18.40
N PRO A 278 -7.59 -11.66 -18.84
CA PRO A 278 -6.70 -11.95 -19.95
C PRO A 278 -7.04 -11.13 -21.20
N ALA A 279 -6.07 -10.43 -21.77
CA ALA A 279 -6.21 -9.74 -23.05
C ALA A 279 -6.04 -10.70 -24.24
N MET A 280 -5.35 -11.83 -24.03
CA MET A 280 -5.14 -12.86 -25.04
C MET A 280 -6.24 -13.91 -25.02
N PRO A 281 -6.61 -14.51 -26.17
CA PRO A 281 -7.53 -15.64 -26.23
C PRO A 281 -6.88 -16.93 -25.70
N ASN A 282 -7.69 -17.91 -25.34
CA ASN A 282 -7.26 -19.25 -24.91
C ASN A 282 -6.35 -19.29 -23.68
N VAL A 283 -6.53 -18.35 -22.77
CA VAL A 283 -5.82 -18.29 -21.48
C VAL A 283 -6.70 -18.90 -20.39
N VAL A 284 -6.13 -19.81 -19.61
CA VAL A 284 -6.76 -20.38 -18.42
C VAL A 284 -6.26 -19.63 -17.19
N VAL A 285 -7.18 -19.01 -16.44
CA VAL A 285 -6.84 -18.29 -15.20
C VAL A 285 -6.71 -19.27 -14.06
N LYS A 286 -5.56 -19.28 -13.39
CA LYS A 286 -5.24 -20.11 -12.24
C LYS A 286 -5.43 -19.33 -10.93
N GLY A 287 -6.06 -19.98 -9.95
CA GLY A 287 -6.24 -19.44 -8.59
C GLY A 287 -7.46 -18.54 -8.45
N LEU A 288 -7.53 -17.81 -7.34
CA LEU A 288 -8.65 -16.91 -7.03
C LEU A 288 -8.65 -15.69 -7.98
N PRO A 289 -9.85 -15.22 -8.37
CA PRO A 289 -9.96 -13.97 -9.11
C PRO A 289 -9.38 -12.81 -8.29
N GLU A 290 -8.66 -11.94 -8.96
CA GLU A 290 -8.12 -10.73 -8.34
C GLU A 290 -9.21 -9.65 -8.25
N PRO A 291 -9.27 -8.85 -7.16
CA PRO A 291 -10.24 -7.76 -7.03
C PRO A 291 -9.95 -6.64 -8.03
N PHE A 292 -10.96 -5.87 -8.43
CA PHE A 292 -10.77 -4.68 -9.28
C PHE A 292 -9.71 -3.74 -8.72
N ALA A 293 -9.82 -3.38 -7.44
CA ALA A 293 -8.86 -2.58 -6.71
C ALA A 293 -7.90 -3.50 -5.94
N LYS A 294 -6.60 -3.48 -6.30
CA LYS A 294 -5.54 -4.27 -5.66
C LYS A 294 -4.40 -3.37 -5.25
N ARG A 295 -3.79 -3.67 -4.09
CA ARG A 295 -2.55 -3.05 -3.61
C ARG A 295 -1.55 -4.12 -3.22
N SER A 296 -0.27 -3.89 -3.52
CA SER A 296 0.86 -4.58 -2.90
C SER A 296 1.83 -3.58 -2.27
N VAL A 297 2.60 -4.05 -1.30
CA VAL A 297 3.59 -3.25 -0.56
C VAL A 297 4.90 -3.99 -0.57
N GLU A 298 5.92 -3.37 -1.16
CA GLU A 298 7.26 -3.91 -1.20
C GLU A 298 8.13 -3.23 -0.14
N GLY A 299 8.28 -3.90 0.98
CA GLY A 299 8.99 -3.34 2.13
C GLY A 299 10.51 -3.37 2.01
N ASP A 300 11.04 -4.13 1.08
CA ASP A 300 12.46 -4.22 0.74
C ASP A 300 12.89 -3.23 -0.36
N LEU A 301 11.92 -2.49 -0.93
CA LEU A 301 12.15 -1.57 -2.04
C LEU A 301 12.03 -0.09 -1.64
N GLY A 302 12.39 0.25 -0.41
CA GLY A 302 12.41 1.63 0.08
C GLY A 302 13.75 2.32 -0.18
N LEU A 303 13.72 3.56 -0.70
CA LEU A 303 14.92 4.28 -1.15
C LEU A 303 15.71 4.97 -0.03
N ARG A 304 15.33 4.82 1.24
CA ARG A 304 16.05 5.43 2.38
C ARG A 304 16.24 4.42 3.52
N TYR A 305 15.17 3.98 4.15
CA TYR A 305 15.25 3.12 5.33
C TYR A 305 15.63 1.65 5.00
N ASN A 306 15.32 1.18 3.80
CA ASN A 306 15.56 -0.19 3.36
C ASN A 306 16.46 -0.25 2.10
N ILE A 307 17.24 0.79 1.86
CA ILE A 307 18.09 0.95 0.68
C ILE A 307 19.14 -0.16 0.54
N ASP A 308 19.62 -0.74 1.63
CA ASP A 308 20.55 -1.88 1.60
C ASP A 308 19.89 -3.15 1.04
N SER A 309 18.58 -3.34 1.31
CA SER A 309 17.84 -4.46 0.74
C SER A 309 17.57 -4.27 -0.75
N LEU A 310 17.44 -3.01 -1.18
CA LEU A 310 17.22 -2.64 -2.57
C LEU A 310 18.52 -2.71 -3.37
N ALA A 311 19.64 -2.22 -2.81
CA ALA A 311 20.93 -2.10 -3.48
C ALA A 311 21.88 -3.24 -3.06
N ASP A 312 21.62 -4.44 -3.56
CA ASP A 312 22.54 -5.57 -3.39
C ASP A 312 23.82 -5.39 -4.23
N SER A 313 24.81 -6.27 -4.03
CA SER A 313 26.10 -6.19 -4.69
C SER A 313 26.01 -6.22 -6.23
N ALA A 314 25.10 -7.03 -6.77
CA ALA A 314 24.92 -7.13 -8.22
C ALA A 314 24.30 -5.87 -8.81
N LEU A 315 23.36 -5.24 -8.09
CA LEU A 315 22.81 -3.95 -8.50
C LEU A 315 23.85 -2.83 -8.40
N LEU A 316 24.68 -2.83 -7.34
CA LEU A 316 25.75 -1.82 -7.19
C LEU A 316 26.76 -1.86 -8.35
N GLU A 317 27.24 -3.04 -8.75
CA GLU A 317 28.11 -3.21 -9.92
C GLU A 317 27.44 -2.65 -11.19
N LYS A 318 26.17 -2.97 -11.39
CA LYS A 318 25.41 -2.48 -12.55
C LYS A 318 25.23 -0.96 -12.54
N ILE A 319 24.96 -0.35 -11.39
CA ILE A 319 24.87 1.10 -11.24
C ILE A 319 26.22 1.75 -11.59
N ALA A 320 27.32 1.16 -11.09
CA ALA A 320 28.67 1.65 -11.34
C ALA A 320 28.99 1.67 -12.84
N ASP A 321 28.70 0.58 -13.54
CA ASP A 321 28.92 0.45 -14.97
C ASP A 321 28.03 1.40 -15.78
N ASP A 322 26.72 1.39 -15.55
CA ASP A 322 25.74 2.17 -16.32
C ASP A 322 25.92 3.69 -16.13
N LEU A 323 26.23 4.13 -14.91
CA LEU A 323 26.43 5.55 -14.59
C LEU A 323 27.88 6.02 -14.70
N ARG A 324 28.83 5.10 -14.91
CA ARG A 324 30.28 5.36 -14.90
C ARG A 324 30.77 6.03 -13.63
N LEU A 325 30.29 5.52 -12.49
CA LEU A 325 30.67 5.95 -11.15
C LEU A 325 31.48 4.85 -10.47
N SER A 326 32.32 5.22 -9.48
CA SER A 326 32.95 4.21 -8.64
C SER A 326 31.95 3.63 -7.64
N GLU A 327 32.12 2.37 -7.26
CA GLU A 327 31.28 1.76 -6.22
C GLU A 327 31.36 2.52 -4.89
N GLU A 328 32.54 3.06 -4.57
CA GLU A 328 32.75 3.86 -3.35
C GLU A 328 31.83 5.08 -3.33
N ALA A 329 31.73 5.83 -4.45
CA ALA A 329 30.85 7.00 -4.54
C ALA A 329 29.37 6.61 -4.40
N ILE A 330 28.97 5.45 -4.90
CA ILE A 330 27.59 4.94 -4.75
C ILE A 330 27.33 4.55 -3.28
N LYS A 331 28.26 3.83 -2.65
CA LYS A 331 28.17 3.42 -1.24
C LYS A 331 28.16 4.64 -0.30
N GLU A 332 28.95 5.68 -0.58
CA GLU A 332 28.93 6.93 0.16
C GLU A 332 27.56 7.64 0.07
N TRP A 333 26.98 7.70 -1.14
CA TRP A 333 25.63 8.26 -1.32
C TRP A 333 24.57 7.48 -0.56
N ILE A 334 24.60 6.15 -0.62
CA ILE A 334 23.69 5.27 0.13
C ILE A 334 23.83 5.49 1.63
N ALA A 335 25.06 5.56 2.14
CA ALA A 335 25.33 5.81 3.56
C ALA A 335 24.81 7.18 4.02
N LEU A 336 24.98 8.21 3.18
CA LEU A 336 24.41 9.54 3.44
C LEU A 336 22.87 9.49 3.50
N CYS A 337 22.23 8.86 2.54
CA CYS A 337 20.77 8.72 2.50
C CYS A 337 20.19 7.97 3.70
N LYS A 338 20.93 6.98 4.23
CA LYS A 338 20.55 6.26 5.47
C LYS A 338 20.68 7.13 6.70
N LYS A 339 21.76 7.88 6.80
CA LYS A 339 22.03 8.78 7.93
C LYS A 339 21.06 9.96 7.94
N GLU A 340 20.75 10.48 6.77
CA GLU A 340 19.91 11.66 6.58
C GLU A 340 18.78 11.35 5.57
N PRO A 341 17.72 10.63 5.98
CA PRO A 341 16.65 10.17 5.06
C PRO A 341 15.89 11.29 4.35
N GLY A 342 15.96 12.51 4.87
CA GLY A 342 15.40 13.72 4.25
C GLY A 342 16.23 14.30 3.11
N THR A 343 17.42 13.74 2.83
CA THR A 343 18.31 14.26 1.78
C THR A 343 17.66 14.19 0.41
N ILE A 344 17.57 15.33 -0.26
CA ILE A 344 17.18 15.46 -1.66
C ILE A 344 18.42 15.82 -2.45
N SER A 345 18.78 14.97 -3.41
CA SER A 345 19.94 15.19 -4.28
C SER A 345 19.76 16.45 -5.14
N ALA A 346 20.85 17.18 -5.36
CA ALA A 346 20.83 18.32 -6.28
C ALA A 346 20.56 17.85 -7.72
N LYS A 347 19.93 18.72 -8.51
CA LYS A 347 19.67 18.46 -9.91
C LYS A 347 20.97 18.11 -10.67
N ASP A 348 20.90 17.19 -11.60
CA ASP A 348 22.01 16.69 -12.44
C ASP A 348 23.22 16.11 -11.67
N SER A 349 23.13 15.98 -10.32
CA SER A 349 24.21 15.43 -9.50
C SER A 349 24.36 13.91 -9.64
N PRO A 350 25.53 13.33 -9.31
CA PRO A 350 25.69 11.88 -9.23
C PRO A 350 24.65 11.22 -8.29
N GLY A 351 24.39 11.84 -7.14
CA GLY A 351 23.36 11.34 -6.19
C GLY A 351 21.97 11.32 -6.79
N ARG A 352 21.61 12.32 -7.65
CA ARG A 352 20.32 12.32 -8.38
C ARG A 352 20.24 11.13 -9.32
N LYS A 353 21.28 10.86 -10.08
CA LYS A 353 21.33 9.72 -11.02
C LYS A 353 21.24 8.37 -10.30
N ILE A 354 21.87 8.25 -9.13
CA ILE A 354 21.78 7.05 -8.29
C ILE A 354 20.35 6.88 -7.75
N ASP A 355 19.74 7.94 -7.18
CA ASP A 355 18.36 7.91 -6.70
C ASP A 355 17.37 7.50 -7.82
N GLU A 356 17.52 8.05 -9.02
CA GLU A 356 16.69 7.70 -10.18
C GLU A 356 16.89 6.26 -10.63
N TYR A 357 18.11 5.76 -10.62
CA TYR A 357 18.40 4.37 -10.98
C TYR A 357 17.76 3.41 -9.98
N LEU A 358 17.91 3.68 -8.68
CA LEU A 358 17.29 2.90 -7.63
C LEU A 358 15.75 2.97 -7.71
N ALA A 359 15.18 4.13 -8.02
CA ALA A 359 13.74 4.28 -8.22
C ALA A 359 13.24 3.48 -9.44
N CYS A 360 13.97 3.48 -10.56
CA CYS A 360 13.65 2.63 -11.70
C CYS A 360 13.66 1.14 -11.32
N HIS A 361 14.68 0.71 -10.59
CA HIS A 361 14.78 -0.67 -10.14
C HIS A 361 13.62 -1.05 -9.20
N ALA A 362 13.32 -0.19 -8.22
CA ALA A 362 12.20 -0.39 -7.29
C ALA A 362 10.86 -0.50 -8.02
N VAL A 363 10.58 0.40 -8.98
CA VAL A 363 9.36 0.36 -9.79
C VAL A 363 9.28 -0.92 -10.61
N LYS A 364 10.38 -1.32 -11.27
CA LYS A 364 10.44 -2.55 -12.06
C LYS A 364 10.06 -3.75 -11.22
N VAL A 365 10.77 -3.98 -10.12
CA VAL A 365 10.58 -5.15 -9.25
C VAL A 365 9.21 -5.13 -8.58
N ALA A 366 8.76 -3.97 -8.09
CA ALA A 366 7.44 -3.85 -7.45
C ALA A 366 6.29 -4.19 -8.41
N VAL A 367 6.36 -3.71 -9.65
CA VAL A 367 5.32 -3.99 -10.66
C VAL A 367 5.39 -5.45 -11.13
N GLU A 368 6.57 -6.06 -11.27
CA GLU A 368 6.73 -7.49 -11.58
C GLU A 368 6.12 -8.38 -10.50
N ARG A 369 6.30 -8.05 -9.23
CA ARG A 369 5.66 -8.77 -8.10
C ARG A 369 4.15 -8.54 -8.01
N HIS A 370 3.66 -7.43 -8.54
CA HIS A 370 2.25 -7.02 -8.47
C HIS A 370 1.41 -7.54 -9.62
N CYS A 371 1.93 -7.52 -10.85
CA CYS A 371 1.19 -7.92 -12.06
C CYS A 371 0.94 -9.44 -12.10
N GLY A 372 0.20 -9.86 -13.08
CA GLY A 372 0.05 -11.27 -13.40
C GLY A 372 1.24 -11.81 -14.18
N THR A 373 1.33 -13.13 -14.18
CA THR A 373 2.32 -13.88 -14.97
C THR A 373 1.64 -14.91 -15.84
N ILE A 374 2.29 -15.24 -16.97
CA ILE A 374 1.89 -16.32 -17.84
C ILE A 374 2.93 -17.43 -17.86
N GLU A 375 2.44 -18.65 -17.98
CA GLU A 375 3.23 -19.87 -18.16
C GLU A 375 2.64 -20.67 -19.32
N ARG A 376 3.50 -21.15 -20.23
CA ARG A 376 3.06 -22.06 -21.30
C ARG A 376 3.18 -23.48 -20.84
N VAL A 377 2.09 -24.22 -20.91
CA VAL A 377 2.05 -25.64 -20.54
C VAL A 377 1.57 -26.46 -21.73
N TYR A 378 2.20 -27.62 -21.93
CA TYR A 378 1.80 -28.55 -22.97
C TYR A 378 0.87 -29.60 -22.36
N THR A 379 -0.32 -29.69 -22.91
CA THR A 379 -1.34 -30.66 -22.53
C THR A 379 -1.56 -31.68 -23.66
N PRO A 380 -2.19 -32.83 -23.39
CA PRO A 380 -2.51 -33.81 -24.47
C PRO A 380 -3.36 -33.24 -25.60
N VAL A 381 -4.03 -32.11 -25.38
CA VAL A 381 -4.86 -31.45 -26.40
C VAL A 381 -4.16 -30.23 -27.04
N GLY A 382 -2.90 -29.98 -26.71
CA GLY A 382 -2.09 -28.91 -27.30
C GLY A 382 -1.49 -27.95 -26.26
N GLU A 383 -0.91 -26.88 -26.74
CA GLU A 383 -0.33 -25.81 -25.92
C GLU A 383 -1.45 -24.97 -25.29
N THR A 384 -1.34 -24.70 -23.99
CA THR A 384 -2.27 -23.88 -23.22
C THR A 384 -1.47 -22.84 -22.44
N ILE A 385 -2.00 -21.62 -22.36
CA ILE A 385 -1.41 -20.55 -21.54
C ILE A 385 -2.14 -20.50 -20.20
N LEU A 386 -1.39 -20.66 -19.12
CA LEU A 386 -1.89 -20.44 -17.76
C LEU A 386 -1.53 -19.03 -17.33
N MET A 387 -2.50 -18.30 -16.79
CA MET A 387 -2.30 -16.97 -16.21
C MET A 387 -2.56 -17.00 -14.71
N SER A 388 -1.68 -16.42 -13.93
CA SER A 388 -1.86 -16.15 -12.51
C SER A 388 -1.79 -14.65 -12.25
N GLY A 389 -2.68 -14.11 -11.40
CA GLY A 389 -2.71 -12.67 -11.10
C GLY A 389 -3.49 -11.84 -12.11
N LYS A 390 -3.14 -10.56 -12.25
CA LYS A 390 -3.83 -9.57 -13.11
C LYS A 390 -3.07 -9.32 -14.40
N ASP A 391 -3.76 -9.36 -15.52
CA ASP A 391 -3.25 -8.84 -16.79
C ASP A 391 -3.35 -7.31 -16.80
N LEU A 392 -2.19 -6.63 -16.81
CA LEU A 392 -2.09 -5.18 -16.86
C LEU A 392 -1.73 -4.64 -18.24
N THR A 393 -1.59 -5.50 -19.24
CA THR A 393 -1.08 -5.13 -20.58
C THR A 393 -1.92 -4.04 -21.25
N THR A 394 -3.21 -3.97 -20.95
CA THR A 394 -4.16 -2.99 -21.50
C THR A 394 -4.43 -1.79 -20.59
N VAL A 395 -3.74 -1.67 -19.46
CA VAL A 395 -3.92 -0.52 -18.55
C VAL A 395 -3.49 0.78 -19.24
N PRO A 396 -4.39 1.77 -19.38
CA PRO A 396 -4.13 2.95 -20.22
C PRO A 396 -3.36 4.08 -19.53
N ALA A 397 -3.14 3.99 -18.21
CA ALA A 397 -2.47 5.04 -17.45
C ALA A 397 -1.57 4.47 -16.35
N VAL A 398 -0.39 5.05 -16.18
CA VAL A 398 0.53 4.81 -15.07
C VAL A 398 0.76 6.11 -14.33
N ALA A 399 0.41 6.17 -13.05
CA ALA A 399 0.58 7.34 -12.20
C ALA A 399 1.78 7.18 -11.26
N GLY A 400 2.67 8.15 -11.26
CA GLY A 400 3.80 8.26 -10.34
C GLY A 400 3.46 9.08 -9.12
N ILE A 401 3.76 8.54 -7.96
CA ILE A 401 3.60 9.14 -6.64
C ILE A 401 4.93 8.99 -5.89
N GLY A 402 5.13 9.81 -4.87
CA GLY A 402 6.27 9.68 -3.98
C GLY A 402 7.45 10.58 -4.33
N GLY A 403 8.21 10.92 -3.29
CA GLY A 403 9.31 11.89 -3.38
C GLY A 403 10.34 11.58 -4.45
N PRO A 404 10.86 10.35 -4.57
CA PRO A 404 11.82 9.97 -5.61
C PRO A 404 11.34 10.20 -7.05
N VAL A 405 10.04 9.99 -7.32
CA VAL A 405 9.47 10.22 -8.66
C VAL A 405 9.24 11.72 -8.88
N ILE A 406 8.65 12.41 -7.90
CA ILE A 406 8.29 13.84 -8.02
C ILE A 406 9.53 14.75 -8.12
N ASN A 407 10.60 14.41 -7.40
CA ASN A 407 11.83 15.19 -7.41
C ASN A 407 12.85 14.72 -8.48
N SER A 408 12.50 13.73 -9.30
CA SER A 408 13.37 13.27 -10.40
C SER A 408 13.52 14.34 -11.49
N ASP A 409 14.66 14.36 -12.15
CA ASP A 409 14.91 15.17 -13.34
C ASP A 409 14.19 14.55 -14.56
N ASP A 410 13.98 13.22 -14.55
CA ASP A 410 13.25 12.48 -15.59
C ASP A 410 12.25 11.47 -14.96
N PRO A 411 11.08 11.92 -14.46
CA PRO A 411 10.09 11.03 -13.89
C PRO A 411 9.52 10.01 -14.90
N VAL A 412 9.49 10.35 -16.19
CA VAL A 412 9.05 9.44 -17.26
C VAL A 412 9.94 8.22 -17.34
N LYS A 413 11.27 8.39 -17.21
CA LYS A 413 12.23 7.29 -17.18
C LYS A 413 11.94 6.32 -16.03
N ILE A 414 11.63 6.84 -14.85
CA ILE A 414 11.27 6.01 -13.70
C ILE A 414 9.99 5.22 -13.98
N LEU A 415 8.95 5.88 -14.50
CA LEU A 415 7.67 5.23 -14.75
C LEU A 415 7.72 4.24 -15.93
N LYS A 416 8.61 4.43 -16.90
CA LYS A 416 8.86 3.46 -17.96
C LYS A 416 9.37 2.11 -17.45
N ALA A 417 9.96 2.04 -16.26
CA ALA A 417 10.35 0.78 -15.64
C ALA A 417 9.13 -0.14 -15.29
N ALA A 418 7.93 0.42 -15.21
CA ALA A 418 6.67 -0.31 -15.06
C ALA A 418 6.18 -0.98 -16.35
N LEU A 419 6.78 -0.70 -17.50
CA LEU A 419 6.30 -1.19 -18.79
C LEU A 419 6.70 -2.63 -19.07
N TYR A 420 5.95 -3.23 -19.99
CA TYR A 420 6.24 -4.53 -20.57
C TYR A 420 7.66 -4.58 -21.17
N ASP A 421 8.35 -5.67 -20.89
CA ASP A 421 9.70 -5.95 -21.36
C ASP A 421 9.71 -7.29 -22.11
N GLN A 422 10.14 -7.30 -23.37
CA GLN A 422 10.20 -8.51 -24.17
C GLN A 422 11.16 -9.56 -23.62
N SER A 423 12.19 -9.14 -22.87
CA SER A 423 13.15 -10.05 -22.21
C SER A 423 12.56 -10.76 -21.00
N ALA A 424 11.45 -10.23 -20.45
CA ALA A 424 10.71 -10.74 -19.29
C ALA A 424 9.21 -10.83 -19.63
N HIS A 425 8.93 -11.49 -20.77
CA HIS A 425 7.59 -11.57 -21.38
C HIS A 425 6.55 -12.33 -20.55
N GLU A 426 6.98 -13.04 -19.52
CA GLU A 426 6.10 -13.71 -18.57
C GLU A 426 5.32 -12.74 -17.68
N PHE A 427 5.80 -11.51 -17.47
CA PHE A 427 5.14 -10.50 -16.65
C PHE A 427 4.17 -9.65 -17.48
N LEU A 428 2.91 -9.65 -17.09
CA LEU A 428 1.82 -8.95 -17.81
C LEU A 428 1.75 -7.47 -17.40
N LYS A 429 2.82 -6.71 -17.68
CA LYS A 429 2.94 -5.27 -17.39
C LYS A 429 2.29 -4.40 -18.46
N PRO A 430 1.97 -3.12 -18.19
CA PRO A 430 1.39 -2.20 -19.17
C PRO A 430 2.27 -2.05 -20.42
N ILE A 431 1.63 -2.01 -21.63
CA ILE A 431 2.37 -1.92 -22.90
C ILE A 431 2.54 -0.48 -23.33
N ALA A 432 1.48 0.30 -23.40
CA ALA A 432 1.48 1.66 -23.94
C ALA A 432 0.57 2.61 -23.15
N PRO A 433 0.81 2.79 -21.84
CA PRO A 433 0.04 3.74 -21.05
C PRO A 433 0.51 5.18 -21.25
N ARG A 434 -0.35 6.15 -20.99
CA ARG A 434 0.07 7.51 -20.70
C ARG A 434 0.63 7.60 -19.29
N PHE A 435 1.54 8.54 -19.04
CA PHE A 435 2.13 8.75 -17.72
C PHE A 435 1.52 9.95 -17.05
N LEU A 436 1.17 9.78 -15.78
CA LEU A 436 0.59 10.80 -14.90
C LEU A 436 1.52 11.04 -13.72
N LEU A 437 1.60 12.27 -13.23
CA LEU A 437 2.45 12.64 -12.09
C LEU A 437 1.69 13.48 -11.07
N ASP A 438 1.72 13.07 -9.81
CA ASP A 438 1.23 13.84 -8.67
C ASP A 438 2.29 14.86 -8.18
N ARG A 439 2.46 15.95 -8.92
CA ARG A 439 3.49 16.96 -8.60
C ARG A 439 3.31 17.64 -7.26
N LYS A 440 2.08 17.75 -6.77
CA LYS A 440 1.75 18.44 -5.52
C LYS A 440 1.67 17.50 -4.31
N TYR A 441 1.92 16.21 -4.53
CA TYR A 441 1.82 15.20 -3.48
C TYR A 441 0.44 15.14 -2.81
N ILE A 442 -0.63 15.18 -3.60
CA ILE A 442 -2.00 15.33 -3.10
C ILE A 442 -2.82 14.04 -3.02
N PHE A 443 -2.32 12.90 -3.51
CA PHE A 443 -3.10 11.65 -3.52
C PHE A 443 -3.64 11.30 -2.12
N ALA A 444 -2.79 11.28 -1.10
CA ALA A 444 -3.23 10.99 0.26
C ALA A 444 -4.27 12.01 0.75
N SER A 445 -4.06 13.31 0.46
CA SER A 445 -4.99 14.39 0.79
C SER A 445 -6.34 14.20 0.10
N MET A 446 -6.33 13.83 -1.17
CA MET A 446 -7.58 13.61 -1.93
C MET A 446 -8.32 12.34 -1.49
N GLY A 447 -7.61 11.32 -1.03
CA GLY A 447 -8.23 10.15 -0.41
C GLY A 447 -8.94 10.47 0.91
N LEU A 448 -8.38 11.40 1.68
CA LEU A 448 -9.02 11.91 2.89
C LEU A 448 -10.26 12.75 2.54
N ILE A 449 -10.13 13.72 1.64
CA ILE A 449 -11.25 14.58 1.21
C ILE A 449 -12.33 13.74 0.53
N GLY A 450 -11.96 12.72 -0.24
CA GLY A 450 -12.90 11.83 -0.90
C GLY A 450 -13.90 11.12 0.02
N LYS A 451 -13.61 11.03 1.32
CA LYS A 451 -14.54 10.46 2.32
C LYS A 451 -15.64 11.44 2.72
N VAL A 452 -15.40 12.74 2.64
CA VAL A 452 -16.35 13.80 3.03
C VAL A 452 -16.93 14.53 1.82
N ASP A 453 -16.12 14.68 0.75
CA ASP A 453 -16.53 15.31 -0.51
C ASP A 453 -15.82 14.64 -1.71
N PRO A 454 -16.35 13.51 -2.21
CA PRO A 454 -15.73 12.78 -3.30
C PRO A 454 -15.70 13.54 -4.64
N ARG A 455 -16.66 14.47 -4.87
CA ARG A 455 -16.67 15.27 -6.09
C ARG A 455 -15.55 16.30 -6.11
N LEU A 456 -15.36 16.99 -4.99
CA LEU A 456 -14.27 17.94 -4.81
C LEU A 456 -12.91 17.24 -5.01
N ALA A 457 -12.70 16.12 -4.32
CA ALA A 457 -11.45 15.35 -4.41
C ALA A 457 -11.17 14.90 -5.85
N LEU A 458 -12.16 14.33 -6.54
CA LEU A 458 -12.03 13.88 -7.92
C LEU A 458 -11.72 15.03 -8.88
N LYS A 459 -12.41 16.17 -8.72
CA LYS A 459 -12.17 17.36 -9.55
C LYS A 459 -10.75 17.86 -9.37
N ILE A 460 -10.30 18.04 -8.13
CA ILE A 460 -8.93 18.50 -7.85
C ILE A 460 -7.90 17.53 -8.43
N MET A 461 -8.09 16.20 -8.25
CA MET A 461 -7.17 15.22 -8.84
C MET A 461 -7.08 15.34 -10.36
N LYS A 462 -8.21 15.53 -11.05
CA LYS A 462 -8.21 15.69 -12.50
C LYS A 462 -7.54 16.98 -12.98
N ASP A 463 -7.62 18.05 -12.17
CA ASP A 463 -7.04 19.34 -12.51
C ASP A 463 -5.53 19.42 -12.18
N GLU A 464 -5.06 18.70 -11.16
CA GLU A 464 -3.71 18.84 -10.60
C GLU A 464 -2.76 17.68 -10.93
N ILE A 465 -3.29 16.49 -11.23
CA ILE A 465 -2.47 15.36 -11.70
C ILE A 465 -2.18 15.56 -13.18
N VAL A 466 -0.92 15.79 -13.50
CA VAL A 466 -0.50 16.19 -14.85
C VAL A 466 -0.04 14.99 -15.68
N GLU A 467 -0.36 15.01 -16.95
CA GLU A 467 0.25 14.12 -17.94
C GLU A 467 1.65 14.61 -18.29
N ILE A 468 2.63 13.69 -18.36
CA ILE A 468 4.06 13.97 -18.55
C ILE A 468 4.67 13.15 -19.71
#